data_89d34a5149481216519a502a18c1d20d
#
_entry.id   89d34a5149481216519a502a18c1d20d
#
_cell.length_a   1.000
_cell.length_b   1.000
_cell.length_c   1.000
_cell.angle_alpha   90.00
_cell.angle_beta   90.00
_cell.angle_gamma   90.00
#
_symmetry.space_group_name_H-M   'P 1'
#
loop_
_entity.id
_entity.type
_entity.pdbx_description
1 polymer ?
#
loop_
_entity_poly.entity_id
_entity_poly.type
_entity_poly.pdbx_seq_one_letter_code
_entity_poly.pdbx_strand_id
1 'polypeptide(L)'
;MNIAIRFFTRSKKGNTKKLADAVSSAIGVEAKDVSADLPERVDRLFLINAMYAADIDKEVKDFLERNKDNIGEVVNMNTAATGASTWKAVKKATDRLGVKLSEKEFHCAASWIFINKGLPSDEDYAKAKKFAKSII
;
A
#
# COMPACT_ATOMS: atom_id res chain seq x y z
N MET A 1 17.06 -9.84 -2.51
CA MET A 1 16.20 -9.08 -1.58
C MET A 1 14.81 -9.70 -1.56
N ASN A 2 14.31 -10.04 -0.39
CA ASN A 2 12.94 -10.55 -0.24
C ASN A 2 11.96 -9.38 -0.20
N ILE A 3 10.99 -9.41 -1.09
CA ILE A 3 9.97 -8.36 -1.22
C ILE A 3 8.60 -9.00 -1.15
N ALA A 4 7.68 -8.36 -0.44
CA ALA A 4 6.27 -8.75 -0.42
C ALA A 4 5.39 -7.55 -0.75
N ILE A 5 4.20 -7.84 -1.26
CA ILE A 5 3.14 -6.86 -1.50
C ILE A 5 1.91 -7.31 -0.73
N ARG A 6 1.39 -6.43 0.10
CA ARG A 6 0.12 -6.65 0.79
C ARG A 6 -0.79 -5.45 0.59
N PHE A 7 -2.05 -5.72 0.33
CA PHE A 7 -3.02 -4.65 0.10
C PHE A 7 -4.29 -4.88 0.91
N PHE A 8 -5.05 -3.81 1.10
CA PHE A 8 -6.37 -3.88 1.68
C PHE A 8 -7.30 -2.88 0.99
N THR A 9 -8.50 -3.32 0.67
CA THR A 9 -9.56 -2.47 0.12
C THR A 9 -10.92 -2.92 0.67
N ARG A 10 -11.76 -1.96 1.02
CA ARG A 10 -13.16 -2.23 1.39
C ARG A 10 -14.04 -2.38 0.16
N SER A 11 -13.61 -1.83 -0.97
CA SER A 11 -14.40 -1.79 -2.20
C SER A 11 -14.21 -3.05 -3.03
N LYS A 12 -15.30 -3.64 -3.51
CA LYS A 12 -15.25 -4.75 -4.47
C LYS A 12 -14.68 -4.32 -5.82
N LYS A 13 -14.84 -3.06 -6.20
CA LYS A 13 -14.24 -2.49 -7.43
C LYS A 13 -12.73 -2.37 -7.30
N GLY A 14 -12.27 -2.19 -6.08
CA GLY A 14 -10.89 -2.39 -5.74
C GLY A 14 -9.86 -1.50 -6.44
N ASN A 15 -10.01 -0.18 -6.41
CA ASN A 15 -8.97 0.72 -6.92
C ASN A 15 -7.62 0.45 -6.25
N THR A 16 -7.64 0.16 -4.96
CA THR A 16 -6.43 -0.20 -4.23
C THR A 16 -5.87 -1.54 -4.68
N LYS A 17 -6.76 -2.51 -4.96
CA LYS A 17 -6.34 -3.81 -5.50
C LYS A 17 -5.74 -3.64 -6.90
N LYS A 18 -6.32 -2.80 -7.75
CA LYS A 18 -5.78 -2.50 -9.08
C LYS A 18 -4.38 -1.88 -8.98
N LEU A 19 -4.19 -0.99 -8.00
CA LEU A 19 -2.88 -0.42 -7.73
C LEU A 19 -1.87 -1.52 -7.32
N ALA A 20 -2.29 -2.42 -6.44
CA ALA A 20 -1.46 -3.55 -6.01
C ALA A 20 -1.12 -4.46 -7.19
N ASP A 21 -2.09 -4.75 -8.05
CA ASP A 21 -1.87 -5.58 -9.25
C ASP A 21 -0.90 -4.93 -10.22
N ALA A 22 -0.97 -3.61 -10.37
CA ALA A 22 -0.03 -2.85 -11.20
C ALA A 22 1.41 -2.96 -10.66
N VAL A 23 1.59 -2.80 -9.35
CA VAL A 23 2.89 -2.95 -8.70
C VAL A 23 3.40 -4.39 -8.84
N SER A 24 2.53 -5.36 -8.59
CA SER A 24 2.84 -6.78 -8.75
C SER A 24 3.36 -7.10 -10.17
N SER A 25 2.67 -6.60 -11.18
CA SER A 25 3.08 -6.77 -12.57
C SER A 25 4.45 -6.14 -12.85
N ALA A 26 4.72 -4.98 -12.25
CA ALA A 26 5.95 -4.22 -12.49
C ALA A 26 7.19 -4.88 -11.89
N ILE A 27 7.07 -5.47 -10.70
CA ILE A 27 8.22 -6.00 -9.96
C ILE A 27 8.24 -7.53 -9.86
N GLY A 28 7.24 -8.22 -10.40
CA GLY A 28 7.21 -9.68 -10.45
C GLY A 28 6.99 -10.35 -9.10
N VAL A 29 6.30 -9.68 -8.18
CA VAL A 29 5.98 -10.19 -6.84
C VAL A 29 4.46 -10.30 -6.70
N GLU A 30 3.97 -11.42 -6.19
CA GLU A 30 2.54 -11.62 -6.02
C GLU A 30 1.96 -10.67 -4.96
N ALA A 31 0.87 -10.00 -5.30
CA ALA A 31 0.13 -9.16 -4.36
C ALA A 31 -0.92 -10.01 -3.64
N LYS A 32 -0.95 -9.93 -2.31
CA LYS A 32 -1.93 -10.63 -1.47
C LYS A 32 -2.63 -9.66 -0.54
N ASP A 33 -3.84 -10.04 -0.13
CA ASP A 33 -4.59 -9.31 0.89
C ASP A 33 -3.86 -9.34 2.24
N VAL A 34 -4.07 -8.34 3.07
CA VAL A 34 -3.47 -8.27 4.42
C VAL A 34 -3.93 -9.38 5.36
N SER A 35 -4.94 -10.17 4.97
CA SER A 35 -5.31 -11.37 5.72
C SER A 35 -4.26 -12.48 5.61
N ALA A 36 -3.40 -12.43 4.59
CA ALA A 36 -2.31 -13.37 4.40
C ALA A 36 -1.06 -12.89 5.14
N ASP A 37 -0.64 -13.61 6.16
CA ASP A 37 0.57 -13.27 6.90
C ASP A 37 1.82 -13.50 6.05
N LEU A 38 2.93 -12.87 6.46
CA LEU A 38 4.22 -13.09 5.81
C LEU A 38 4.77 -14.44 6.28
N PRO A 39 5.09 -15.38 5.35
CA PRO A 39 5.60 -16.70 5.75
C PRO A 39 7.04 -16.64 6.26
N GLU A 40 7.76 -15.56 5.93
CA GLU A 40 9.14 -15.35 6.34
C GLU A 40 9.45 -13.86 6.39
N ARG A 41 10.62 -13.52 6.89
CA ARG A 41 11.06 -12.13 6.91
C ARG A 41 11.24 -11.58 5.50
N VAL A 42 10.74 -10.38 5.26
CA VAL A 42 10.98 -9.64 4.02
C VAL A 42 11.82 -8.40 4.32
N ASP A 43 12.70 -8.06 3.39
CA ASP A 43 13.51 -6.85 3.50
C ASP A 43 12.65 -5.60 3.25
N ARG A 44 11.67 -5.73 2.36
CA ARG A 44 10.79 -4.63 1.97
C ARG A 44 9.37 -5.11 1.76
N LEU A 45 8.44 -4.41 2.38
CA LEU A 45 7.01 -4.63 2.22
C LEU A 45 6.39 -3.43 1.52
N PHE A 46 5.85 -3.65 0.32
CA PHE A 46 4.96 -2.65 -0.29
C PHE A 46 3.59 -2.80 0.34
N LEU A 47 3.20 -1.81 1.13
CA LEU A 47 1.91 -1.76 1.81
C LEU A 47 0.99 -0.84 1.01
N ILE A 48 0.00 -1.45 0.37
CA ILE A 48 -0.88 -0.74 -0.56
C ILE A 48 -2.26 -0.64 0.08
N ASN A 49 -2.68 0.58 0.37
CA ASN A 49 -3.84 0.84 1.20
C ASN A 49 -4.65 2.02 0.68
N ALA A 50 -5.77 2.27 1.32
CA ALA A 50 -6.64 3.40 1.03
C ALA A 50 -6.86 4.22 2.29
N MET A 51 -7.12 5.52 2.10
CA MET A 51 -7.46 6.40 3.20
C MET A 51 -8.94 6.27 3.54
N TYR A 52 -9.24 6.05 4.82
CA TYR A 52 -10.59 6.03 5.36
C TYR A 52 -10.66 6.98 6.56
N ALA A 53 -11.45 8.03 6.45
CA ALA A 53 -11.60 9.02 7.52
C ALA A 53 -10.25 9.57 8.01
N ALA A 54 -9.39 9.95 7.09
CA ALA A 54 -8.03 10.47 7.33
C ALA A 54 -7.09 9.46 8.04
N ASP A 55 -7.40 8.18 7.98
CA ASP A 55 -6.62 7.11 8.61
C ASP A 55 -6.53 5.90 7.68
N ILE A 56 -5.82 4.88 8.14
CA ILE A 56 -5.79 3.56 7.49
C ILE A 56 -6.74 2.61 8.21
N ASP A 57 -7.17 1.57 7.51
CA ASP A 57 -8.10 0.61 8.07
C ASP A 57 -7.46 -0.20 9.21
N LYS A 58 -8.30 -0.62 10.15
CA LYS A 58 -7.89 -1.48 11.27
C LYS A 58 -7.22 -2.77 10.78
N GLU A 59 -7.70 -3.34 9.67
CA GLU A 59 -7.12 -4.56 9.10
C GLU A 59 -5.66 -4.36 8.71
N VAL A 60 -5.30 -3.17 8.22
CA VAL A 60 -3.92 -2.82 7.89
C VAL A 60 -3.08 -2.71 9.16
N LYS A 61 -3.61 -2.06 10.19
CA LYS A 61 -2.94 -1.93 11.50
C LYS A 61 -2.70 -3.30 12.13
N ASP A 62 -3.71 -4.17 12.10
CA ASP A 62 -3.62 -5.52 12.66
C ASP A 62 -2.58 -6.37 11.93
N PHE A 63 -2.53 -6.26 10.60
CA PHE A 63 -1.51 -6.94 9.80
C PHE A 63 -0.09 -6.51 10.20
N LEU A 64 0.14 -5.20 10.32
CA LEU A 64 1.44 -4.68 10.72
C LEU A 64 1.85 -5.22 12.10
N GLU A 65 0.91 -5.26 13.04
CA GLU A 65 1.18 -5.78 14.38
C GLU A 65 1.51 -7.28 14.36
N ARG A 66 0.72 -8.08 13.64
CA ARG A 66 0.97 -9.53 13.55
C ARG A 66 2.31 -9.86 12.89
N ASN A 67 2.75 -9.03 11.94
CA ASN A 67 3.92 -9.33 11.11
C ASN A 67 5.13 -8.45 11.39
N LYS A 68 5.10 -7.64 12.44
CA LYS A 68 6.14 -6.65 12.73
C LYS A 68 7.56 -7.21 12.75
N ASP A 69 7.72 -8.43 13.23
CA ASP A 69 9.04 -9.07 13.33
C ASP A 69 9.57 -9.60 11.98
N ASN A 70 8.68 -9.65 10.99
CA ASN A 70 9.01 -10.13 9.64
C ASN A 70 9.12 -9.01 8.59
N ILE A 71 9.11 -7.75 9.02
CA ILE A 71 9.19 -6.60 8.11
C ILE A 71 10.48 -5.83 8.34
N GLY A 72 11.32 -5.78 7.32
CA GLY A 72 12.53 -4.95 7.34
C GLY A 72 12.20 -3.47 7.18
N GLU A 73 11.45 -3.13 6.14
CA GLU A 73 11.05 -1.76 5.85
C GLU A 73 9.69 -1.76 5.13
N VAL A 74 8.82 -0.83 5.50
CA VAL A 74 7.55 -0.60 4.80
C VAL A 74 7.75 0.49 3.76
N VAL A 75 7.22 0.27 2.55
CA VAL A 75 7.05 1.29 1.52
C VAL A 75 5.55 1.52 1.36
N ASN A 76 5.10 2.72 1.68
CA ASN A 76 3.67 3.05 1.64
C ASN A 76 3.22 3.50 0.24
N MET A 77 2.13 2.93 -0.23
CA MET A 77 1.45 3.37 -1.44
C MET A 77 -0.05 3.39 -1.16
N ASN A 78 -0.75 4.46 -1.55
CA ASN A 78 -2.19 4.52 -1.25
C ASN A 78 -3.02 5.22 -2.32
N THR A 79 -4.31 4.92 -2.26
CA THR A 79 -5.35 5.68 -2.95
C THR A 79 -6.14 6.49 -1.91
N ALA A 80 -6.71 7.59 -2.33
CA ALA A 80 -7.61 8.40 -1.51
C ALA A 80 -8.55 9.21 -2.40
N ALA A 81 -9.78 9.42 -1.96
CA ALA A 81 -10.73 10.27 -2.69
C ALA A 81 -10.21 11.70 -2.84
N THR A 82 -9.47 12.19 -1.86
CA THR A 82 -8.86 13.52 -1.87
C THR A 82 -7.51 13.58 -2.58
N GLY A 83 -6.93 12.43 -2.91
CA GLY A 83 -5.55 12.31 -3.40
C GLY A 83 -4.50 12.41 -2.30
N ALA A 84 -4.90 12.51 -1.04
CA ALA A 84 -3.97 12.67 0.08
C ALA A 84 -3.20 11.39 0.40
N SER A 85 -2.06 11.54 1.07
CA SER A 85 -1.22 10.42 1.49
C SER A 85 -1.65 9.88 2.85
N THR A 86 -1.59 8.55 3.01
CA THR A 86 -1.74 7.87 4.31
C THR A 86 -0.42 7.75 5.06
N TRP A 87 0.66 8.28 4.54
CA TRP A 87 2.01 8.08 5.09
C TRP A 87 2.11 8.40 6.59
N LYS A 88 1.50 9.52 7.02
CA LYS A 88 1.52 9.90 8.44
C LYS A 88 0.79 8.89 9.33
N ALA A 89 -0.33 8.35 8.85
CA ALA A 89 -1.06 7.33 9.60
C ALA A 89 -0.26 6.02 9.69
N VAL A 90 0.38 5.64 8.59
CA VAL A 90 1.27 4.46 8.57
C VAL A 90 2.48 4.69 9.47
N LYS A 91 3.07 5.89 9.45
CA LYS A 91 4.19 6.24 10.31
C LYS A 91 3.83 6.09 11.79
N LYS A 92 2.65 6.56 12.19
CA LYS A 92 2.18 6.41 13.57
C LYS A 92 2.12 4.94 13.97
N ALA A 93 1.60 4.09 13.09
CA ALA A 93 1.50 2.65 13.35
C ALA A 93 2.88 1.98 13.39
N THR A 94 3.75 2.28 12.44
CA THR A 94 5.09 1.67 12.36
C THR A 94 5.99 2.14 13.50
N ASP A 95 5.92 3.42 13.89
CA ASP A 95 6.69 3.95 15.03
C ASP A 95 6.30 3.23 16.32
N ARG A 96 5.00 3.01 16.54
CA ARG A 96 4.51 2.28 17.72
C ARG A 96 5.04 0.85 17.77
N LEU A 97 5.22 0.23 16.61
CA LEU A 97 5.64 -1.17 16.50
C LEU A 97 7.17 -1.34 16.34
N GLY A 98 7.92 -0.26 16.22
CA GLY A 98 9.35 -0.32 15.99
C GLY A 98 9.72 -0.80 14.58
N VAL A 99 8.84 -0.61 13.60
CA VAL A 99 9.05 -0.99 12.21
C VAL A 99 9.53 0.21 11.41
N LYS A 100 10.52 0.02 10.55
CA LYS A 100 11.05 1.08 9.69
C LYS A 100 10.07 1.41 8.58
N LEU A 101 9.84 2.70 8.34
CA LEU A 101 9.04 3.20 7.22
C LEU A 101 9.92 4.01 6.28
N SER A 102 9.88 3.69 4.99
CA SER A 102 10.58 4.47 3.98
C SER A 102 9.99 5.88 3.87
N GLU A 103 10.83 6.87 3.66
CA GLU A 103 10.38 8.23 3.35
C GLU A 103 9.86 8.36 1.92
N LYS A 104 10.26 7.43 1.04
CA LYS A 104 9.74 7.37 -0.32
C LYS A 104 8.37 6.73 -0.30
N GLU A 105 7.41 7.37 -0.96
CA GLU A 105 6.03 6.92 -0.99
C GLU A 105 5.36 7.27 -2.32
N PHE A 106 4.23 6.65 -2.59
CA PHE A 106 3.39 6.99 -3.73
C PHE A 106 1.94 7.09 -3.28
N HIS A 107 1.22 8.09 -3.77
CA HIS A 107 -0.23 8.18 -3.56
C HIS A 107 -0.90 8.81 -4.77
N CYS A 108 -2.18 8.48 -4.96
CA CYS A 108 -2.98 9.03 -6.04
C CYS A 108 -4.45 9.13 -5.65
N ALA A 109 -5.17 9.97 -6.38
CA ALA A 109 -6.61 10.10 -6.20
C ALA A 109 -7.33 8.89 -6.80
N ALA A 110 -8.47 8.52 -6.20
CA ALA A 110 -9.31 7.44 -6.67
C ALA A 110 -10.76 7.88 -6.73
N SER A 111 -11.53 7.24 -7.59
CA SER A 111 -12.97 7.51 -7.72
C SER A 111 -13.71 7.13 -6.45
N TRP A 112 -14.62 8.00 -6.03
CA TRP A 112 -15.52 7.75 -4.91
C TRP A 112 -16.85 8.40 -5.20
N ILE A 113 -17.91 7.57 -5.31
CA ILE A 113 -19.26 7.99 -5.67
C ILE A 113 -19.24 8.82 -6.97
N PHE A 114 -19.37 10.16 -6.88
CA PHE A 114 -19.45 11.05 -8.05
C PHE A 114 -18.17 11.86 -8.29
N ILE A 115 -17.14 11.68 -7.47
CA ILE A 115 -15.90 12.43 -7.61
C ILE A 115 -14.78 11.56 -8.19
N ASN A 116 -13.83 12.20 -8.89
CA ASN A 116 -12.65 11.56 -9.45
C ASN A 116 -12.98 10.39 -10.39
N LYS A 117 -14.07 10.47 -11.16
CA LYS A 117 -14.40 9.44 -12.16
C LYS A 117 -13.22 9.21 -13.10
N GLY A 118 -12.89 7.94 -13.33
CA GLY A 118 -11.76 7.56 -14.16
C GLY A 118 -10.41 7.60 -13.46
N LEU A 119 -10.37 7.88 -12.16
CA LEU A 119 -9.15 7.80 -11.36
C LEU A 119 -9.15 6.57 -10.45
N PRO A 120 -8.01 5.92 -10.19
CA PRO A 120 -6.73 6.21 -10.83
C PRO A 120 -6.78 5.99 -12.34
N SER A 121 -6.08 6.84 -13.09
CA SER A 121 -5.96 6.71 -14.54
C SER A 121 -4.84 5.74 -14.92
N ASP A 122 -4.75 5.39 -16.21
CA ASP A 122 -3.62 4.59 -16.73
C ASP A 122 -2.28 5.27 -16.44
N GLU A 123 -2.25 6.60 -16.50
CA GLU A 123 -1.05 7.39 -16.15
C GLU A 123 -0.68 7.22 -14.68
N ASP A 124 -1.65 7.20 -13.77
CA ASP A 124 -1.40 6.98 -12.34
C ASP A 124 -0.80 5.60 -12.10
N TYR A 125 -1.34 4.57 -12.75
CA TYR A 125 -0.79 3.22 -12.63
C TYR A 125 0.61 3.12 -13.25
N ALA A 126 0.87 3.81 -14.36
CA ALA A 126 2.20 3.85 -14.96
C ALA A 126 3.22 4.51 -14.02
N LYS A 127 2.83 5.60 -13.35
CA LYS A 127 3.67 6.27 -12.35
C LYS A 127 3.94 5.38 -11.14
N ALA A 128 2.92 4.63 -10.70
CA ALA A 128 3.06 3.68 -9.59
C ALA A 128 4.06 2.57 -9.93
N LYS A 129 3.96 2.02 -11.13
CA LYS A 129 4.90 1.00 -11.62
C LYS A 129 6.33 1.52 -11.65
N LYS A 130 6.52 2.72 -12.19
CA LYS A 130 7.84 3.37 -12.24
C LYS A 130 8.41 3.61 -10.85
N PHE A 131 7.56 4.09 -9.92
CA PHE A 131 7.94 4.28 -8.54
C PHE A 131 8.43 2.98 -7.91
N ALA A 132 7.64 1.91 -8.01
CA ALA A 132 7.99 0.61 -7.43
C ALA A 132 9.32 0.09 -7.98
N LYS A 133 9.52 0.16 -9.29
CA LYS A 133 10.78 -0.24 -9.93
C LYS A 133 11.98 0.57 -9.44
N SER A 134 11.78 1.85 -9.10
CA SER A 134 12.86 2.75 -8.71
C SER A 134 13.45 2.45 -7.33
N ILE A 135 12.72 1.69 -6.50
CA ILE A 135 13.14 1.41 -5.14
C ILE A 135 13.44 -0.06 -4.85
N ILE A 136 13.43 -0.92 -5.85
CA ILE A 136 13.87 -2.30 -5.69
C ILE A 136 15.31 -2.48 -6.13
#